data_3267b8f53c81c62e4ac931947ed11e66
#
_entry.id   3267b8f53c81c62e4ac931947ed11e66
#
_cell.length_a   1.000
_cell.length_b   1.000
_cell.length_c   1.000
_cell.angle_alpha   90.00
_cell.angle_beta   90.00
_cell.angle_gamma   90.00
#
_symmetry.space_group_name_H-M   'P 1'
#
loop_
_entity.id
_entity.type
_entity.pdbx_description
1 polymer ?
#
loop_
_entity_poly.entity_id
_entity_poly.type
_entity_poly.pdbx_seq_one_letter_code
_entity_poly.pdbx_strand_id
1 'polypeptide(L)'
;GNNNTEGGVSLMMPYFEVSGCCPGCGEAPYYRLASQLFGNDMLVANATGCSMIYCSATPTNPFVQDENGEGVAWANSLFEDNAEYGYGMAIAQSYKSARILKIMEENLDKVEADLKASFEAYIAANDDRQVQKTIVNKLVEQVKASSNQEVKELLKLERDLVSKSVWIIGGDGWAYDIGYGGLDHVLAS
;
A
#
# COMPACT_ATOMS: atom_id res chain seq x y z
N GLY A 1 11.70 15.36 13.39
CA GLY A 1 12.35 16.03 12.25
C GLY A 1 11.37 16.25 11.13
N ASN A 2 11.70 17.04 10.15
CA ASN A 2 10.86 17.24 8.97
C ASN A 2 11.09 16.08 7.99
N ASN A 3 10.13 15.18 7.86
CA ASN A 3 10.20 14.01 6.97
C ASN A 3 10.16 14.35 5.48
N ASN A 4 9.95 15.62 5.12
CA ASN A 4 9.94 16.09 3.74
C ASN A 4 11.33 16.60 3.25
N THR A 5 12.39 16.21 3.92
CA THR A 5 13.78 16.52 3.57
C THR A 5 14.59 15.25 3.42
N GLU A 6 15.67 15.28 2.65
CA GLU A 6 16.58 14.13 2.49
C GLU A 6 17.05 13.57 3.83
N GLY A 7 17.45 14.47 4.75
CA GLY A 7 17.86 14.08 6.09
C GLY A 7 16.72 13.47 6.92
N GLY A 8 15.49 13.95 6.75
CA GLY A 8 14.32 13.39 7.42
C GLY A 8 13.98 11.99 6.92
N VAL A 9 13.96 11.79 5.61
CA VAL A 9 13.68 10.48 4.99
C VAL A 9 14.75 9.46 5.36
N SER A 10 16.03 9.85 5.38
CA SER A 10 17.12 8.94 5.74
C SER A 10 17.06 8.41 7.18
N LEU A 11 16.32 9.10 8.06
CA LEU A 11 16.09 8.69 9.44
C LEU A 11 14.80 7.85 9.62
N MET A 12 13.98 7.72 8.59
CA MET A 12 12.81 6.86 8.63
C MET A 12 13.23 5.39 8.60
N MET A 13 12.47 4.54 9.30
CA MET A 13 12.68 3.09 9.26
C MET A 13 12.53 2.57 7.84
N PRO A 14 13.53 1.92 7.25
CA PRO A 14 13.35 1.22 6.00
C PRO A 14 12.67 -0.13 6.25
N TYR A 15 11.63 -0.43 5.47
CA TYR A 15 11.03 -1.77 5.47
C TYR A 15 11.73 -2.72 4.47
N PHE A 16 12.78 -2.24 3.82
CA PHE A 16 13.68 -2.99 2.96
C PHE A 16 15.11 -2.71 3.42
N GLU A 17 15.79 -3.72 3.94
CA GLU A 17 17.13 -3.58 4.50
C GLU A 17 18.21 -4.11 3.54
N VAL A 18 19.04 -5.03 4.02
CA VAL A 18 20.12 -5.61 3.22
C VAL A 18 19.57 -6.74 2.35
N SER A 19 19.75 -6.60 1.06
CA SER A 19 19.34 -7.62 0.08
C SER A 19 20.53 -8.36 -0.51
N GLY A 20 20.29 -9.53 -1.08
CA GLY A 20 21.26 -10.31 -1.84
C GLY A 20 21.49 -9.82 -3.27
N CYS A 21 21.20 -8.55 -3.59
CA CYS A 21 21.44 -7.98 -4.90
C CYS A 21 22.93 -7.83 -5.23
N CYS A 22 23.24 -7.63 -6.50
CA CYS A 22 24.62 -7.38 -6.95
C CYS A 22 25.19 -6.10 -6.33
N PRO A 23 26.50 -6.04 -6.06
CA PRO A 23 27.18 -4.80 -5.68
C PRO A 23 26.91 -3.70 -6.71
N GLY A 24 26.45 -2.53 -6.25
CA GLY A 24 26.12 -1.41 -7.14
C GLY A 24 24.79 -1.56 -7.90
N CYS A 25 23.91 -2.47 -7.50
CA CYS A 25 22.58 -2.60 -8.09
C CYS A 25 21.83 -1.26 -8.05
N GLY A 26 21.36 -0.80 -9.23
CA GLY A 26 20.65 0.46 -9.36
C GLY A 26 19.21 0.42 -8.85
N GLU A 27 18.61 -0.75 -8.68
CA GLU A 27 17.20 -0.94 -8.26
C GLU A 27 17.03 -0.94 -6.74
N ALA A 28 17.94 -1.62 -6.01
CA ALA A 28 17.81 -1.78 -4.56
C ALA A 28 17.69 -0.47 -3.76
N PRO A 29 18.42 0.62 -4.09
CA PRO A 29 18.23 1.91 -3.41
C PRO A 29 16.84 2.49 -3.56
N TYR A 30 16.19 2.30 -4.72
CA TYR A 30 14.82 2.76 -4.94
C TYR A 30 13.80 1.96 -4.12
N TYR A 31 14.00 0.64 -4.01
CA TYR A 31 13.19 -0.19 -3.13
C TYR A 31 13.28 0.29 -1.68
N ARG A 32 14.49 0.55 -1.21
CA ARG A 32 14.71 1.06 0.14
C ARG A 32 14.01 2.40 0.35
N LEU A 33 14.20 3.36 -0.56
CA LEU A 33 13.59 4.68 -0.49
C LEU A 33 12.06 4.59 -0.52
N ALA A 34 11.50 3.82 -1.45
CA ALA A 34 10.06 3.61 -1.52
C ALA A 34 9.50 3.01 -0.22
N SER A 35 10.19 2.03 0.35
CA SER A 35 9.79 1.42 1.63
C SER A 35 9.85 2.39 2.81
N GLN A 36 10.79 3.34 2.82
CA GLN A 36 10.86 4.39 3.84
C GLN A 36 9.70 5.39 3.73
N LEU A 37 9.31 5.73 2.49
CA LEU A 37 8.25 6.71 2.24
C LEU A 37 6.85 6.15 2.41
N PHE A 38 6.63 4.90 2.03
CA PHE A 38 5.30 4.29 1.96
C PHE A 38 5.09 3.17 2.99
N GLY A 39 6.18 2.56 3.46
CA GLY A 39 6.16 1.60 4.57
C GLY A 39 5.13 0.50 4.41
N ASN A 40 4.35 0.27 5.46
CA ASN A 40 3.29 -0.75 5.52
C ASN A 40 2.05 -0.42 4.67
N ASP A 41 1.99 0.75 4.05
CA ASP A 41 0.91 1.09 3.10
C ASP A 41 1.26 0.68 1.66
N MET A 42 2.43 0.08 1.46
CA MET A 42 2.94 -0.32 0.15
C MET A 42 2.50 -1.73 -0.22
N LEU A 43 1.85 -1.86 -1.37
CA LEU A 43 1.54 -3.14 -2.03
C LEU A 43 2.43 -3.26 -3.26
N VAL A 44 3.19 -4.34 -3.35
CA VAL A 44 4.14 -4.54 -4.46
C VAL A 44 3.70 -5.72 -5.32
N ALA A 45 3.51 -5.44 -6.60
CA ALA A 45 3.46 -6.43 -7.67
C ALA A 45 4.84 -6.50 -8.31
N ASN A 46 5.58 -7.56 -8.04
CA ASN A 46 6.96 -7.72 -8.50
C ASN A 46 7.04 -8.68 -9.67
N ALA A 47 7.76 -8.31 -10.71
CA ALA A 47 8.02 -9.19 -11.84
C ALA A 47 9.05 -10.28 -11.48
N THR A 48 8.88 -11.45 -12.05
CA THR A 48 9.93 -12.50 -12.03
C THR A 48 11.21 -11.97 -12.66
N GLY A 49 12.34 -12.14 -11.98
CA GLY A 49 13.66 -11.67 -12.43
C GLY A 49 14.56 -11.35 -11.24
N CYS A 50 15.48 -10.38 -11.42
CA CYS A 50 16.45 -10.03 -10.39
C CYS A 50 15.82 -9.60 -9.08
N SER A 51 14.84 -8.73 -9.10
CA SER A 51 14.16 -8.25 -7.88
C SER A 51 13.37 -9.36 -7.19
N MET A 52 12.79 -10.30 -7.91
CA MET A 52 12.19 -11.49 -7.31
C MET A 52 13.23 -12.31 -6.57
N ILE A 53 14.42 -12.51 -7.15
CA ILE A 53 15.47 -13.32 -6.55
C ILE A 53 15.93 -12.69 -5.23
N TYR A 54 16.32 -11.41 -5.22
CA TYR A 54 16.86 -10.80 -4.01
C TYR A 54 15.78 -10.39 -2.98
N CYS A 55 14.52 -10.25 -3.38
CA CYS A 55 13.42 -9.97 -2.46
C CYS A 55 12.84 -11.23 -1.80
N SER A 56 12.92 -12.40 -2.43
CA SER A 56 12.28 -13.63 -1.93
C SER A 56 13.25 -14.70 -1.46
N ALA A 57 14.55 -14.49 -1.58
CA ALA A 57 15.55 -15.49 -1.18
C ALA A 57 15.55 -15.71 0.33
N THR A 58 15.28 -16.95 0.75
CA THR A 58 15.38 -17.35 2.16
C THR A 58 16.77 -17.91 2.43
N PRO A 59 17.47 -17.49 3.50
CA PRO A 59 17.02 -16.66 4.64
C PRO A 59 17.29 -15.14 4.47
N THR A 60 17.72 -14.70 3.31
CA THR A 60 18.19 -13.32 3.06
C THR A 60 17.11 -12.39 2.54
N ASN A 61 15.85 -12.63 2.93
CA ASN A 61 14.74 -11.73 2.60
C ASN A 61 14.99 -10.34 3.20
N PRO A 62 15.03 -9.28 2.38
CA PRO A 62 15.35 -7.94 2.85
C PRO A 62 14.20 -7.21 3.53
N PHE A 63 12.96 -7.71 3.38
CA PHE A 63 11.80 -7.06 3.98
C PHE A 63 11.73 -7.33 5.48
N VAL A 64 11.44 -6.28 6.23
CA VAL A 64 11.27 -6.32 7.68
C VAL A 64 9.90 -5.80 8.08
N GLN A 65 9.51 -6.12 9.30
CA GLN A 65 8.27 -5.65 9.91
C GLN A 65 8.59 -4.67 11.02
N ASP A 66 7.64 -3.78 11.30
CA ASP A 66 7.71 -2.90 12.46
C ASP A 66 7.36 -3.64 13.77
N GLU A 67 7.35 -2.91 14.87
CA GLU A 67 7.00 -3.43 16.20
C GLU A 67 5.57 -3.98 16.31
N ASN A 68 4.68 -3.60 15.39
CA ASN A 68 3.30 -4.08 15.30
C ASN A 68 3.17 -5.31 14.39
N GLY A 69 4.25 -5.76 13.77
CA GLY A 69 4.27 -6.86 12.81
C GLY A 69 3.75 -6.45 11.42
N GLU A 70 3.71 -5.15 11.12
CA GLU A 70 3.31 -4.61 9.85
C GLU A 70 4.52 -4.33 8.95
N GLY A 71 4.35 -4.50 7.65
CA GLY A 71 5.40 -4.27 6.66
C GLY A 71 4.87 -4.20 5.23
N VAL A 72 5.78 -4.17 4.26
CA VAL A 72 5.43 -4.14 2.84
C VAL A 72 4.73 -5.44 2.44
N ALA A 73 3.57 -5.34 1.82
CA ALA A 73 2.93 -6.48 1.19
C ALA A 73 3.53 -6.68 -0.20
N TRP A 74 4.25 -7.79 -0.36
CA TRP A 74 4.97 -8.10 -1.58
C TRP A 74 4.46 -9.40 -2.19
N ALA A 75 4.16 -9.37 -3.49
CA ALA A 75 3.76 -10.53 -4.25
C ALA A 75 4.49 -10.56 -5.59
N ASN A 76 4.87 -11.75 -6.02
CA ASN A 76 5.53 -11.97 -7.31
C ASN A 76 4.51 -12.45 -8.33
N SER A 77 4.63 -11.95 -9.56
CA SER A 77 3.92 -12.43 -10.73
C SER A 77 4.90 -12.91 -11.79
N LEU A 78 4.39 -13.47 -12.89
CA LEU A 78 5.20 -13.88 -14.01
C LEU A 78 5.83 -12.68 -14.72
N PHE A 79 6.86 -12.94 -15.49
CA PHE A 79 7.59 -11.92 -16.21
C PHE A 79 6.70 -11.17 -17.22
N GLU A 80 5.82 -11.89 -17.88
CA GLU A 80 4.97 -11.39 -18.96
C GLU A 80 3.66 -10.73 -18.52
N ASP A 81 3.23 -10.90 -17.26
CA ASP A 81 1.90 -10.45 -16.79
C ASP A 81 1.94 -9.51 -15.58
N ASN A 82 3.12 -9.10 -15.13
CA ASN A 82 3.25 -8.35 -13.88
C ASN A 82 2.61 -6.97 -13.94
N ALA A 83 2.64 -6.31 -15.09
CA ALA A 83 2.02 -5.00 -15.25
C ALA A 83 0.50 -5.10 -15.06
N GLU A 84 -0.15 -6.06 -15.69
CA GLU A 84 -1.59 -6.31 -15.57
C GLU A 84 -1.95 -6.81 -14.17
N TYR A 85 -1.10 -7.62 -13.55
CA TYR A 85 -1.29 -8.06 -12.17
C TYR A 85 -1.32 -6.88 -11.20
N GLY A 86 -0.35 -5.98 -11.29
CA GLY A 86 -0.33 -4.76 -10.48
C GLY A 86 -1.48 -3.81 -10.78
N TYR A 87 -1.86 -3.69 -12.04
CA TYR A 87 -3.06 -2.93 -12.43
C TYR A 87 -4.34 -3.51 -11.81
N GLY A 88 -4.48 -4.83 -11.83
CA GLY A 88 -5.58 -5.51 -11.15
C GLY A 88 -5.60 -5.25 -9.64
N MET A 89 -4.43 -5.20 -8.98
CA MET A 89 -4.34 -4.82 -7.57
C MET A 89 -4.81 -3.37 -7.35
N ALA A 90 -4.44 -2.44 -8.23
CA ALA A 90 -4.86 -1.04 -8.13
C ALA A 90 -6.39 -0.89 -8.30
N ILE A 91 -6.97 -1.60 -9.27
CA ILE A 91 -8.43 -1.65 -9.45
C ILE A 91 -9.12 -2.20 -8.20
N ALA A 92 -8.60 -3.30 -7.63
CA ALA A 92 -9.17 -3.89 -6.43
C ALA A 92 -9.14 -2.93 -5.23
N GLN A 93 -8.06 -2.15 -5.06
CA GLN A 93 -7.98 -1.12 -4.03
C GLN A 93 -9.00 0.01 -4.28
N SER A 94 -9.15 0.47 -5.52
CA SER A 94 -10.14 1.49 -5.88
C SER A 94 -11.57 1.03 -5.56
N TYR A 95 -11.91 -0.22 -5.83
CA TYR A 95 -13.22 -0.79 -5.47
C TYR A 95 -13.44 -0.84 -3.96
N LYS A 96 -12.42 -1.22 -3.18
CA LYS A 96 -12.51 -1.23 -1.72
C LYS A 96 -12.70 0.17 -1.15
N SER A 97 -11.93 1.14 -1.63
CA SER A 97 -12.05 2.55 -1.22
C SER A 97 -13.45 3.10 -1.55
N ALA A 98 -13.94 2.87 -2.76
CA ALA A 98 -15.29 3.28 -3.15
C ALA A 98 -16.37 2.63 -2.28
N ARG A 99 -16.22 1.35 -1.92
CA ARG A 99 -17.14 0.66 -1.01
C ARG A 99 -17.12 1.25 0.40
N ILE A 100 -15.95 1.56 0.94
CA ILE A 100 -15.79 2.20 2.24
C ILE A 100 -16.52 3.54 2.26
N LEU A 101 -16.24 4.40 1.28
CA LEU A 101 -16.90 5.72 1.16
C LEU A 101 -18.42 5.58 1.04
N LYS A 102 -18.88 4.66 0.20
CA LYS A 102 -20.31 4.41 0.04
C LYS A 102 -21.01 4.00 1.35
N ILE A 103 -20.40 3.08 2.11
CA ILE A 103 -20.95 2.66 3.41
C ILE A 103 -21.06 3.86 4.37
N MET A 104 -20.03 4.71 4.41
CA MET A 104 -20.03 5.89 5.27
C MET A 104 -21.10 6.89 4.83
N GLU A 105 -21.17 7.24 3.55
CA GLU A 105 -22.13 8.21 2.99
C GLU A 105 -23.59 7.77 3.21
N GLU A 106 -23.90 6.50 2.92
CA GLU A 106 -25.27 5.96 3.08
C GLU A 106 -25.75 5.87 4.55
N ASN A 107 -24.80 5.95 5.49
CA ASN A 107 -25.09 5.83 6.91
C ASN A 107 -24.84 7.10 7.74
N LEU A 108 -24.51 8.23 7.12
CA LEU A 108 -24.23 9.49 7.82
C LEU A 108 -25.35 9.92 8.78
N ASP A 109 -26.61 9.72 8.38
CA ASP A 109 -27.79 10.11 9.18
C ASP A 109 -28.36 8.95 10.03
N LYS A 110 -27.69 7.80 10.04
CA LYS A 110 -28.13 6.59 10.74
C LYS A 110 -27.20 6.18 11.89
N VAL A 111 -26.23 7.00 12.19
CA VAL A 111 -25.21 6.74 13.22
C VAL A 111 -25.17 7.85 14.26
N GLU A 112 -24.52 7.57 15.38
CA GLU A 112 -24.33 8.51 16.47
C GLU A 112 -23.50 9.73 16.02
N ALA A 113 -23.73 10.89 16.64
CA ALA A 113 -23.11 12.17 16.22
C ALA A 113 -21.58 12.13 16.15
N ASP A 114 -20.92 11.43 17.10
CA ASP A 114 -19.47 11.31 17.14
C ASP A 114 -18.93 10.46 15.99
N LEU A 115 -19.63 9.39 15.61
CA LEU A 115 -19.28 8.55 14.47
C LEU A 115 -19.53 9.27 13.14
N LYS A 116 -20.64 10.03 13.06
CA LYS A 116 -20.93 10.90 11.92
C LYS A 116 -19.79 11.89 11.66
N ALA A 117 -19.32 12.57 12.70
CA ALA A 117 -18.21 13.52 12.59
C ALA A 117 -16.92 12.83 12.11
N SER A 118 -16.66 11.59 12.53
CA SER A 118 -15.50 10.80 12.07
C SER A 118 -15.65 10.39 10.60
N PHE A 119 -16.85 10.05 10.14
CA PHE A 119 -17.14 9.75 8.73
C PHE A 119 -16.95 10.98 7.86
N GLU A 120 -17.49 12.13 8.26
CA GLU A 120 -17.31 13.39 7.53
C GLU A 120 -15.83 13.79 7.42
N ALA A 121 -15.06 13.63 8.50
CA ALA A 121 -13.63 13.88 8.49
C ALA A 121 -12.88 12.92 7.57
N TYR A 122 -13.26 11.63 7.54
CA TYR A 122 -12.66 10.64 6.67
C TYR A 122 -12.98 10.90 5.18
N ILE A 123 -14.22 11.20 4.86
CA ILE A 123 -14.66 11.56 3.50
C ILE A 123 -13.92 12.81 3.02
N ALA A 124 -13.78 13.82 3.87
CA ALA A 124 -13.03 15.05 3.56
C ALA A 124 -11.53 14.82 3.37
N ALA A 125 -10.96 13.81 4.05
CA ALA A 125 -9.55 13.43 3.89
C ALA A 125 -9.28 12.84 2.51
N ASN A 126 -10.29 12.27 1.84
CA ASN A 126 -10.16 11.60 0.56
C ASN A 126 -9.00 10.57 0.61
N ASP A 127 -8.02 10.64 -0.30
CA ASP A 127 -6.86 9.75 -0.34
C ASP A 127 -5.64 10.24 0.46
N ASP A 128 -5.81 11.24 1.33
CA ASP A 128 -4.72 11.69 2.22
C ASP A 128 -4.48 10.67 3.33
N ARG A 129 -3.51 9.79 3.10
CA ARG A 129 -3.11 8.72 4.02
C ARG A 129 -2.69 9.23 5.40
N GLN A 130 -2.05 10.39 5.46
CA GLN A 130 -1.58 10.93 6.75
C GLN A 130 -2.79 11.35 7.61
N VAL A 131 -3.76 12.00 7.00
CA VAL A 131 -5.01 12.36 7.67
C VAL A 131 -5.81 11.10 8.03
N GLN A 132 -5.97 10.15 7.11
CA GLN A 132 -6.65 8.88 7.38
C GLN A 132 -6.06 8.15 8.60
N LYS A 133 -4.72 8.04 8.71
CA LYS A 133 -4.05 7.41 9.87
C LYS A 133 -4.40 8.06 11.21
N THR A 134 -4.66 9.35 11.24
CA THR A 134 -5.06 10.04 12.48
C THR A 134 -6.49 9.73 12.89
N ILE A 135 -7.35 9.40 11.93
CA ILE A 135 -8.79 9.19 12.14
C ILE A 135 -9.11 7.72 12.41
N VAL A 136 -8.45 6.80 11.70
CA VAL A 136 -8.84 5.38 11.58
C VAL A 136 -8.94 4.68 12.93
N ASN A 137 -8.00 4.86 13.84
CA ASN A 137 -8.02 4.19 15.15
C ASN A 137 -9.29 4.54 15.95
N LYS A 138 -9.63 5.84 16.02
CA LYS A 138 -10.84 6.32 16.68
C LYS A 138 -12.10 5.81 15.96
N LEU A 139 -12.10 5.87 14.65
CA LEU A 139 -13.20 5.42 13.79
C LEU A 139 -13.51 3.94 14.01
N VAL A 140 -12.50 3.08 14.03
CA VAL A 140 -12.66 1.64 14.27
C VAL A 140 -13.30 1.36 15.62
N GLU A 141 -12.86 2.03 16.69
CA GLU A 141 -13.45 1.85 18.02
C GLU A 141 -14.92 2.31 18.05
N GLN A 142 -15.24 3.41 17.38
CA GLN A 142 -16.64 3.90 17.28
C GLN A 142 -17.52 2.94 16.47
N VAL A 143 -16.99 2.38 15.37
CA VAL A 143 -17.69 1.38 14.54
C VAL A 143 -17.96 0.10 15.35
N LYS A 144 -17.00 -0.36 16.16
CA LYS A 144 -17.19 -1.51 17.06
C LYS A 144 -18.31 -1.26 18.07
N ALA A 145 -18.42 -0.06 18.61
CA ALA A 145 -19.42 0.33 19.58
C ALA A 145 -20.81 0.60 18.97
N SER A 146 -20.90 0.91 17.68
CA SER A 146 -22.15 1.24 17.01
C SER A 146 -23.14 0.07 16.99
N SER A 147 -24.42 0.37 17.10
CA SER A 147 -25.52 -0.60 16.95
C SER A 147 -25.87 -0.90 15.48
N ASN A 148 -25.40 -0.07 14.54
CA ASN A 148 -25.72 -0.20 13.13
C ASN A 148 -24.91 -1.34 12.47
N GLN A 149 -25.60 -2.37 11.99
CA GLN A 149 -24.97 -3.56 11.40
C GLN A 149 -24.35 -3.28 10.02
N GLU A 150 -24.89 -2.34 9.24
CA GLU A 150 -24.35 -1.96 7.93
C GLU A 150 -22.96 -1.34 8.09
N VAL A 151 -22.79 -0.49 9.10
CA VAL A 151 -21.51 0.16 9.41
C VAL A 151 -20.46 -0.84 9.89
N LYS A 152 -20.86 -1.92 10.57
CA LYS A 152 -19.92 -2.98 11.00
C LYS A 152 -19.24 -3.72 9.85
N GLU A 153 -19.73 -3.57 8.64
CA GLU A 153 -19.03 -4.10 7.47
C GLU A 153 -17.65 -3.44 7.29
N LEU A 154 -17.47 -2.19 7.74
CA LEU A 154 -16.17 -1.51 7.73
C LEU A 154 -15.08 -2.26 8.51
N LEU A 155 -15.45 -3.03 9.54
CA LEU A 155 -14.49 -3.85 10.30
C LEU A 155 -13.86 -4.97 9.45
N LYS A 156 -14.55 -5.44 8.42
CA LYS A 156 -13.99 -6.41 7.46
C LYS A 156 -12.99 -5.76 6.50
N LEU A 157 -13.09 -4.44 6.36
CA LEU A 157 -12.23 -3.61 5.51
C LEU A 157 -11.23 -2.79 6.34
N GLU A 158 -11.03 -3.12 7.62
CA GLU A 158 -10.21 -2.35 8.57
C GLU A 158 -8.81 -2.06 8.01
N ARG A 159 -8.17 -3.07 7.37
CA ARG A 159 -6.85 -2.93 6.77
C ARG A 159 -6.81 -2.03 5.53
N ASP A 160 -7.94 -1.77 4.91
CA ASP A 160 -8.09 -0.96 3.70
C ASP A 160 -8.63 0.46 4.03
N LEU A 161 -8.88 0.79 5.32
CA LEU A 161 -9.31 2.13 5.76
C LEU A 161 -8.19 3.18 5.59
N VAL A 162 -6.94 2.78 5.54
CA VAL A 162 -5.85 3.64 5.08
C VAL A 162 -5.53 3.28 3.65
N SER A 163 -5.59 4.26 2.75
CA SER A 163 -5.33 4.07 1.33
C SER A 163 -3.97 3.44 1.08
N LYS A 164 -3.91 2.41 0.24
CA LYS A 164 -2.68 1.70 -0.09
C LYS A 164 -2.01 2.30 -1.33
N SER A 165 -0.69 2.21 -1.38
CA SER A 165 0.11 2.58 -2.54
C SER A 165 0.48 1.32 -3.32
N VAL A 166 0.02 1.19 -4.55
CA VAL A 166 0.32 0.03 -5.40
C VAL A 166 1.53 0.33 -6.28
N TRP A 167 2.50 -0.56 -6.25
CA TRP A 167 3.77 -0.44 -6.97
C TRP A 167 3.96 -1.63 -7.89
N ILE A 168 4.19 -1.35 -9.16
CA ILE A 168 4.58 -2.35 -10.16
C ILE A 168 6.09 -2.23 -10.31
N ILE A 169 6.82 -3.27 -9.91
CA ILE A 169 8.28 -3.25 -9.85
C ILE A 169 8.86 -4.46 -10.59
N GLY A 170 9.95 -4.24 -11.26
CA GLY A 170 10.74 -5.29 -11.91
C GLY A 170 12.06 -4.71 -12.37
N GLY A 171 13.02 -5.59 -12.72
CA GLY A 171 14.31 -5.21 -13.23
C GLY A 171 14.26 -4.70 -14.68
N ASP A 172 15.41 -4.28 -15.16
CA ASP A 172 15.61 -3.80 -16.54
C ASP A 172 15.23 -4.84 -17.60
N GLY A 173 15.56 -6.11 -17.37
CA GLY A 173 15.18 -7.20 -18.25
C GLY A 173 13.67 -7.31 -18.46
N TRP A 174 12.90 -7.10 -17.40
CA TRP A 174 11.44 -7.07 -17.50
C TRP A 174 10.90 -5.79 -18.12
N ALA A 175 11.35 -4.64 -17.64
CA ALA A 175 10.75 -3.36 -17.98
C ALA A 175 11.20 -2.81 -19.34
N TYR A 176 12.32 -3.31 -19.87
CA TYR A 176 12.95 -2.73 -21.04
C TYR A 176 13.30 -3.74 -22.14
N ASP A 177 13.96 -4.87 -21.81
CA ASP A 177 14.61 -5.73 -22.81
C ASP A 177 13.62 -6.66 -23.53
N ILE A 178 12.50 -7.03 -22.93
CA ILE A 178 11.53 -7.99 -23.48
C ILE A 178 10.14 -7.36 -23.57
N GLY A 179 9.88 -6.53 -24.58
CA GLY A 179 8.57 -5.99 -24.89
C GLY A 179 7.92 -5.19 -23.77
N TYR A 180 8.72 -4.62 -22.87
CA TYR A 180 8.29 -3.77 -21.77
C TYR A 180 7.38 -4.44 -20.74
N GLY A 181 7.29 -5.77 -20.70
CA GLY A 181 6.58 -6.54 -19.68
C GLY A 181 5.08 -6.19 -19.50
N GLY A 182 4.39 -5.76 -20.55
CA GLY A 182 3.00 -5.31 -20.51
C GLY A 182 2.80 -3.87 -20.02
N LEU A 183 3.87 -3.15 -19.70
CA LEU A 183 3.78 -1.76 -19.21
C LEU A 183 3.15 -0.80 -20.21
N ASP A 184 3.44 -0.94 -21.49
CA ASP A 184 2.87 -0.14 -22.57
C ASP A 184 1.35 -0.29 -22.63
N HIS A 185 0.84 -1.51 -22.49
CA HIS A 185 -0.59 -1.81 -22.44
C HIS A 185 -1.26 -1.16 -21.22
N VAL A 186 -0.69 -1.33 -20.04
CA VAL A 186 -1.24 -0.78 -18.78
C VAL A 186 -1.21 0.75 -18.79
N LEU A 187 -0.14 1.36 -19.32
CA LEU A 187 -0.04 2.82 -19.43
C LEU A 187 -1.01 3.41 -20.48
N ALA A 188 -1.45 2.60 -21.45
CA ALA A 188 -2.42 3.00 -22.47
C ALA A 188 -3.88 2.79 -22.05
N SER A 189 -4.13 2.11 -20.93
CA SER A 189 -5.47 1.81 -20.40
C SER A 189 -5.96 2.90 -19.48
#